data_37c54cfc06a10e8b49695a4be84ae976
#
_entry.id   37c54cfc06a10e8b49695a4be84ae976
#
_cell.length_a   1.000
_cell.length_b   1.000
_cell.length_c   1.000
_cell.angle_alpha   90.00
_cell.angle_beta   90.00
_cell.angle_gamma   90.00
#
_symmetry.space_group_name_H-M   'P 1'
#
loop_
_entity.id
_entity.type
_entity.pdbx_description
1 polymer ?
#
loop_
_entity_poly.entity_id
_entity_poly.type
_entity_poly.pdbx_seq_one_letter_code
_entity_poly.pdbx_strand_id
1 'polypeptide(L)'
;MENPGVHVESAVEHCLEVAATWLAWDGRPAVSEDGDRVYTPHKAVRRIADHLVDHLAEVEALLAGVPTEPDRWHASLVTLDADWARFTELDLDEARQRLRRLGRTFALRLAAAGEAEWEVPRGANWTLREIADHLTGVRWYADQVGRLAP
;
A
#
# COMPACT_ATOMS: atom_id res chain seq x y z
N MET A 1 10.02 -0.56 -22.68
CA MET A 1 8.72 -0.33 -22.00
C MET A 1 8.98 0.11 -20.58
N GLU A 2 8.19 1.02 -20.06
CA GLU A 2 8.37 1.52 -18.70
C GLU A 2 8.03 0.45 -17.65
N ASN A 3 8.85 0.36 -16.61
CA ASN A 3 8.62 -0.55 -15.50
C ASN A 3 7.32 -0.16 -14.75
N PRO A 4 6.30 -1.02 -14.70
CA PRO A 4 5.05 -0.69 -14.02
C PRO A 4 5.20 -0.44 -12.52
N GLY A 5 6.28 -0.92 -11.90
CA GLY A 5 6.60 -0.62 -10.50
C GLY A 5 6.86 0.86 -10.21
N VAL A 6 7.23 1.65 -11.22
CA VAL A 6 7.41 3.10 -11.08
C VAL A 6 6.10 3.78 -10.68
N HIS A 7 4.97 3.30 -11.19
CA HIS A 7 3.65 3.83 -10.82
C HIS A 7 3.29 3.51 -9.37
N VAL A 8 3.76 2.37 -8.86
CA VAL A 8 3.60 2.01 -7.43
C VAL A 8 4.40 2.98 -6.56
N GLU A 9 5.64 3.30 -6.95
CA GLU A 9 6.43 4.31 -6.24
C GLU A 9 5.74 5.67 -6.24
N SER A 10 5.17 6.09 -7.37
CA SER A 10 4.42 7.34 -7.46
C SER A 10 3.18 7.34 -6.56
N ALA A 11 2.47 6.20 -6.48
CA ALA A 11 1.33 6.07 -5.59
C ALA A 11 1.74 6.18 -4.11
N VAL A 12 2.88 5.60 -3.74
CA VAL A 12 3.45 5.73 -2.40
C VAL A 12 3.76 7.20 -2.09
N GLU A 13 4.39 7.93 -3.02
CA GLU A 13 4.69 9.35 -2.81
C GLU A 13 3.41 10.18 -2.63
N HIS A 14 2.35 9.90 -3.39
CA HIS A 14 1.04 10.52 -3.17
C HIS A 14 0.54 10.27 -1.74
N CYS A 15 0.58 9.03 -1.28
CA CYS A 15 0.17 8.69 0.08
C CYS A 15 0.96 9.47 1.13
N LEU A 16 2.27 9.61 0.93
CA LEU A 16 3.14 10.32 1.87
C LEU A 16 2.91 11.84 1.86
N GLU A 17 2.60 12.43 0.72
CA GLU A 17 2.19 13.84 0.64
C GLU A 17 0.92 14.10 1.44
N VAL A 18 -0.07 13.22 1.31
CA VAL A 18 -1.31 13.31 2.07
C VAL A 18 -1.04 13.10 3.56
N ALA A 19 -0.25 12.08 3.91
CA ALA A 19 0.09 11.76 5.29
C ALA A 19 0.87 12.88 6.01
N ALA A 20 1.62 13.70 5.27
CA ALA A 20 2.34 14.83 5.85
C ALA A 20 1.39 15.84 6.52
N THR A 21 0.12 15.84 6.18
CA THR A 21 -0.90 16.71 6.79
C THR A 21 -1.51 16.11 8.05
N TRP A 22 -1.22 14.84 8.38
CA TRP A 22 -1.93 14.12 9.45
C TRP A 22 -1.46 14.43 10.86
N LEU A 23 -0.40 15.23 11.01
CA LEU A 23 -0.06 15.80 12.31
C LEU A 23 -1.19 16.70 12.86
N ALA A 24 -2.08 17.17 11.98
CA ALA A 24 -3.25 17.96 12.34
C ALA A 24 -4.48 17.11 12.73
N TRP A 25 -4.35 15.78 12.75
CA TRP A 25 -5.49 14.91 13.06
C TRP A 25 -6.02 15.16 14.48
N ASP A 26 -7.35 15.32 14.59
CA ASP A 26 -8.05 15.70 15.82
C ASP A 26 -8.62 14.51 16.60
N GLY A 27 -8.36 13.29 16.19
CA GLY A 27 -8.85 12.06 16.82
C GLY A 27 -10.17 11.55 16.26
N ARG A 28 -10.76 12.24 15.29
CA ARG A 28 -12.00 11.79 14.64
C ARG A 28 -11.67 10.87 13.47
N PRO A 29 -12.30 9.68 13.40
CA PRO A 29 -12.07 8.81 12.25
C PRO A 29 -12.74 9.38 11.00
N ALA A 30 -12.12 9.08 9.84
CA ALA A 30 -12.79 9.25 8.57
C ALA A 30 -13.63 8.00 8.28
N VAL A 31 -14.81 8.18 7.69
CA VAL A 31 -15.70 7.07 7.31
C VAL A 31 -15.70 6.96 5.80
N SER A 32 -15.51 5.72 5.29
CA SER A 32 -15.57 5.48 3.86
C SER A 32 -16.94 5.80 3.26
N GLU A 33 -17.01 6.03 1.95
CA GLU A 33 -18.24 6.42 1.24
C GLU A 33 -19.40 5.44 1.46
N ASP A 34 -19.08 4.13 1.54
CA ASP A 34 -20.10 3.10 1.79
C ASP A 34 -20.55 3.04 3.27
N GLY A 35 -19.90 3.78 4.16
CA GLY A 35 -20.20 3.80 5.58
C GLY A 35 -19.73 2.59 6.37
N ASP A 36 -19.08 1.62 5.72
CA ASP A 36 -18.74 0.33 6.32
C ASP A 36 -17.41 0.33 7.05
N ARG A 37 -16.52 1.29 6.77
CA ARG A 37 -15.15 1.32 7.30
C ARG A 37 -14.80 2.67 7.87
N VAL A 38 -14.02 2.62 8.94
CA VAL A 38 -13.42 3.83 9.51
C VAL A 38 -11.91 3.82 9.26
N TYR A 39 -11.33 4.99 9.09
CA TYR A 39 -9.91 5.18 8.86
C TYR A 39 -9.36 6.25 9.81
N THR A 40 -8.19 5.93 10.36
CA THR A 40 -7.34 6.87 11.11
C THR A 40 -6.01 6.99 10.37
N PRO A 41 -5.18 7.97 10.67
CA PRO A 41 -3.83 8.05 10.09
C PRO A 41 -3.04 6.75 10.22
N HIS A 42 -2.97 6.17 11.42
CA HIS A 42 -2.24 4.92 11.65
C HIS A 42 -2.82 3.74 10.88
N LYS A 43 -4.14 3.61 10.86
CA LYS A 43 -4.78 2.53 10.08
C LYS A 43 -4.50 2.67 8.59
N ALA A 44 -4.57 3.89 8.05
CA ALA A 44 -4.30 4.12 6.63
C ALA A 44 -2.85 3.73 6.27
N VAL A 45 -1.86 4.17 7.05
CA VAL A 45 -0.46 3.78 6.84
C VAL A 45 -0.29 2.27 6.92
N ARG A 46 -0.89 1.63 7.92
CA ARG A 46 -0.79 0.18 8.10
C ARG A 46 -1.41 -0.57 6.92
N ARG A 47 -2.59 -0.15 6.45
CA ARG A 47 -3.26 -0.76 5.29
C ARG A 47 -2.42 -0.63 4.02
N ILE A 48 -1.81 0.52 3.80
CA ILE A 48 -0.91 0.73 2.65
C ILE A 48 0.29 -0.21 2.75
N ALA A 49 0.94 -0.27 3.90
CA ALA A 49 2.09 -1.14 4.11
C ALA A 49 1.74 -2.61 3.93
N ASP A 50 0.65 -3.06 4.53
CA ASP A 50 0.20 -4.45 4.45
C ASP A 50 -0.14 -4.84 3.01
N HIS A 51 -0.76 -3.93 2.25
CA HIS A 51 -1.11 -4.17 0.87
C HIS A 51 0.14 -4.33 -0.01
N LEU A 52 1.14 -3.48 0.21
CA LEU A 52 2.43 -3.59 -0.49
C LEU A 52 3.14 -4.91 -0.15
N VAL A 53 3.17 -5.29 1.12
CA VAL A 53 3.79 -6.56 1.58
C VAL A 53 3.06 -7.76 0.96
N ASP A 54 1.74 -7.76 1.00
CA ASP A 54 0.93 -8.86 0.47
C ASP A 54 1.21 -9.11 -1.02
N HIS A 55 1.17 -8.05 -1.82
CA HIS A 55 1.40 -8.18 -3.26
C HIS A 55 2.87 -8.38 -3.62
N LEU A 56 3.81 -7.91 -2.81
CA LEU A 56 5.22 -8.26 -2.98
C LEU A 56 5.43 -9.76 -2.76
N ALA A 57 4.82 -10.33 -1.71
CA ALA A 57 4.85 -11.77 -1.47
C ALA A 57 4.21 -12.56 -2.61
N GLU A 58 3.10 -12.05 -3.19
CA GLU A 58 2.46 -12.65 -4.36
C GLU A 58 3.41 -12.68 -5.57
N VAL A 59 4.06 -11.56 -5.87
CA VAL A 59 5.04 -11.48 -6.97
C VAL A 59 6.17 -12.50 -6.77
N GLU A 60 6.73 -12.58 -5.57
CA GLU A 60 7.78 -13.54 -5.26
C GLU A 60 7.33 -14.99 -5.46
N ALA A 61 6.13 -15.34 -5.01
CA ALA A 61 5.58 -16.68 -5.19
C ALA A 61 5.36 -17.01 -6.67
N LEU A 62 4.80 -16.07 -7.44
CA LEU A 62 4.58 -16.25 -8.88
C LEU A 62 5.88 -16.45 -9.64
N LEU A 63 6.91 -15.66 -9.34
CA LEU A 63 8.22 -15.79 -9.98
C LEU A 63 8.93 -17.08 -9.58
N ALA A 64 8.71 -17.55 -8.35
CA ALA A 64 9.27 -18.81 -7.87
C ALA A 64 8.48 -20.04 -8.37
N GLY A 65 7.31 -19.84 -8.96
CA GLY A 65 6.47 -20.95 -9.42
C GLY A 65 5.84 -21.75 -8.28
N VAL A 66 5.60 -21.11 -7.13
CA VAL A 66 4.95 -21.73 -5.97
C VAL A 66 3.57 -21.09 -5.71
N PRO A 67 2.68 -21.77 -4.96
CA PRO A 67 1.38 -21.18 -4.63
C PRO A 67 1.50 -19.86 -3.88
N THR A 68 0.59 -18.92 -4.19
CA THR A 68 0.49 -17.65 -3.46
C THR A 68 -0.21 -17.85 -2.12
N GLU A 69 0.11 -16.98 -1.15
CA GLU A 69 -0.62 -16.95 0.12
C GLU A 69 -2.02 -16.37 -0.11
N PRO A 70 -3.07 -16.97 0.48
CA PRO A 70 -4.41 -16.40 0.38
C PRO A 70 -4.51 -15.11 1.20
N ASP A 71 -5.25 -14.14 0.66
CA ASP A 71 -5.53 -12.87 1.37
C ASP A 71 -6.53 -13.13 2.51
N ARG A 72 -6.02 -13.48 3.68
CA ARG A 72 -6.79 -13.74 4.90
C ARG A 72 -6.29 -12.93 6.09
N TRP A 73 -5.73 -11.79 5.82
CA TRP A 73 -5.10 -10.95 6.82
C TRP A 73 -6.14 -10.10 7.56
N HIS A 74 -6.92 -10.76 8.42
CA HIS A 74 -8.03 -10.13 9.13
C HIS A 74 -7.62 -8.91 9.96
N ALA A 75 -6.50 -8.99 10.68
CA ALA A 75 -6.00 -7.87 11.49
C ALA A 75 -5.67 -6.63 10.65
N SER A 76 -5.32 -6.82 9.39
CA SER A 76 -5.11 -5.70 8.46
C SER A 76 -6.43 -4.99 8.13
N LEU A 77 -7.53 -5.72 8.05
CA LEU A 77 -8.83 -5.18 7.62
C LEU A 77 -9.54 -4.38 8.71
N VAL A 78 -9.36 -4.75 9.98
CA VAL A 78 -10.08 -4.14 11.10
C VAL A 78 -9.31 -2.97 11.70
N THR A 79 -10.02 -2.13 12.46
CA THR A 79 -9.40 -1.06 13.24
C THR A 79 -8.91 -1.63 14.56
N LEU A 80 -7.62 -1.45 14.86
CA LEU A 80 -6.98 -1.90 16.08
C LEU A 80 -6.92 -0.75 17.10
N ASP A 81 -6.77 -1.09 18.38
CA ASP A 81 -6.65 -0.07 19.44
C ASP A 81 -5.49 0.90 19.16
N ALA A 82 -4.35 0.40 18.69
CA ALA A 82 -3.20 1.23 18.35
C ALA A 82 -3.47 2.24 17.22
N ASP A 83 -4.46 1.97 16.38
CA ASP A 83 -4.81 2.87 15.26
C ASP A 83 -5.38 4.21 15.73
N TRP A 84 -5.84 4.30 16.98
CA TRP A 84 -6.40 5.52 17.56
C TRP A 84 -5.36 6.45 18.17
N ALA A 85 -4.09 6.04 18.17
CA ALA A 85 -3.02 6.86 18.69
C ALA A 85 -2.83 8.13 17.84
N ARG A 86 -2.34 9.20 18.50
CA ARG A 86 -1.97 10.43 17.82
C ARG A 86 -0.91 10.16 16.76
N PHE A 87 -0.99 10.85 15.63
CA PHE A 87 -0.02 10.73 14.55
C PHE A 87 1.06 11.80 14.72
N THR A 88 2.28 11.38 15.02
CA THR A 88 3.41 12.25 15.35
C THR A 88 4.39 12.38 14.18
N GLU A 89 5.35 13.30 14.30
CA GLU A 89 6.43 13.42 13.32
C GLU A 89 7.27 12.15 13.20
N LEU A 90 7.46 11.41 14.30
CA LEU A 90 8.16 10.13 14.27
C LEU A 90 7.35 9.07 13.51
N ASP A 91 6.04 9.07 13.66
CA ASP A 91 5.16 8.18 12.90
C ASP A 91 5.22 8.49 11.42
N LEU A 92 5.26 9.77 11.05
CA LEU A 92 5.40 10.20 9.66
C LEU A 92 6.76 9.78 9.09
N ASP A 93 7.83 9.96 9.84
CA ASP A 93 9.17 9.52 9.41
C ASP A 93 9.20 8.00 9.21
N GLU A 94 8.66 7.24 10.14
CA GLU A 94 8.59 5.78 10.03
C GLU A 94 7.76 5.36 8.80
N ALA A 95 6.63 6.02 8.56
CA ALA A 95 5.83 5.77 7.36
C ALA A 95 6.62 6.02 6.08
N ARG A 96 7.33 7.15 6.01
CA ARG A 96 8.20 7.46 4.86
C ARG A 96 9.23 6.37 4.63
N GLN A 97 9.93 5.96 5.69
CA GLN A 97 10.98 4.96 5.60
C GLN A 97 10.43 3.60 5.14
N ARG A 98 9.33 3.16 5.75
CA ARG A 98 8.74 1.85 5.44
C ARG A 98 8.11 1.82 4.05
N LEU A 99 7.24 2.77 3.75
CA LEU A 99 6.49 2.75 2.50
C LEU A 99 7.38 2.98 1.28
N ARG A 100 8.35 3.88 1.37
CA ARG A 100 9.31 4.09 0.28
C ARG A 100 10.14 2.85 -0.01
N ARG A 101 10.62 2.17 1.02
CA ARG A 101 11.37 0.92 0.84
C ARG A 101 10.52 -0.18 0.24
N LEU A 102 9.28 -0.33 0.68
CA LEU A 102 8.36 -1.32 0.11
C LEU A 102 8.05 -1.02 -1.35
N GLY A 103 7.70 0.22 -1.69
CA GLY A 103 7.45 0.62 -3.07
C GLY A 103 8.68 0.47 -3.96
N ARG A 104 9.84 0.86 -3.45
CA ARG A 104 11.11 0.71 -4.16
C ARG A 104 11.47 -0.75 -4.38
N THR A 105 11.31 -1.59 -3.36
CA THR A 105 11.58 -3.03 -3.47
C THR A 105 10.67 -3.67 -4.53
N PHE A 106 9.40 -3.28 -4.57
CA PHE A 106 8.48 -3.76 -5.60
C PHE A 106 8.96 -3.39 -7.00
N ALA A 107 9.31 -2.13 -7.22
CA ALA A 107 9.82 -1.66 -8.52
C ALA A 107 11.12 -2.35 -8.91
N LEU A 108 12.05 -2.52 -7.97
CA LEU A 108 13.31 -3.24 -8.20
C LEU A 108 13.09 -4.71 -8.53
N ARG A 109 12.12 -5.34 -7.89
CA ARG A 109 11.79 -6.74 -8.18
C ARG A 109 11.26 -6.90 -9.59
N LEU A 110 10.38 -6.02 -10.04
CA LEU A 110 9.91 -6.06 -11.43
C LEU A 110 11.03 -5.78 -12.44
N ALA A 111 11.91 -4.82 -12.13
CA ALA A 111 13.06 -4.55 -12.97
C ALA A 111 13.96 -5.78 -13.08
N ALA A 112 14.24 -6.46 -11.97
CA ALA A 112 15.08 -7.67 -11.95
C ALA A 112 14.44 -8.85 -12.69
N ALA A 113 13.12 -8.96 -12.64
CA ALA A 113 12.41 -9.99 -13.41
C ALA A 113 12.53 -9.76 -14.92
N GLY A 114 12.53 -8.51 -15.34
CA GLY A 114 12.65 -8.11 -16.74
C GLY A 114 11.30 -7.97 -17.44
N GLU A 115 11.29 -7.15 -18.47
CA GLU A 115 10.09 -6.79 -19.24
C GLU A 115 9.33 -8.01 -19.76
N ALA A 116 10.05 -9.06 -20.18
CA ALA A 116 9.44 -10.26 -20.72
C ALA A 116 8.55 -10.99 -19.70
N GLU A 117 8.79 -10.79 -18.40
CA GLU A 117 8.02 -11.45 -17.34
C GLU A 117 6.74 -10.70 -16.96
N TRP A 118 6.63 -9.42 -17.32
CA TRP A 118 5.53 -8.58 -16.81
C TRP A 118 4.16 -8.99 -17.31
N GLU A 119 4.09 -9.51 -18.55
CA GLU A 119 2.83 -9.90 -19.20
C GLU A 119 2.63 -11.43 -19.25
N VAL A 120 3.55 -12.21 -18.67
CA VAL A 120 3.46 -13.67 -18.72
C VAL A 120 2.21 -14.16 -17.98
N PRO A 121 1.32 -14.92 -18.66
CA PRO A 121 0.18 -15.52 -17.99
C PRO A 121 0.61 -16.61 -17.01
N ARG A 122 0.00 -16.63 -15.83
CA ARG A 122 0.27 -17.62 -14.78
C ARG A 122 -1.03 -18.21 -14.26
N GLY A 123 -1.74 -18.92 -15.16
CA GLY A 123 -3.03 -19.54 -14.83
C GLY A 123 -4.09 -18.49 -14.50
N ALA A 124 -4.78 -18.68 -13.40
CA ALA A 124 -5.83 -17.77 -12.94
C ALA A 124 -5.30 -16.53 -12.22
N ASN A 125 -3.98 -16.46 -11.98
CA ASN A 125 -3.36 -15.34 -11.28
C ASN A 125 -3.25 -14.12 -12.22
N TRP A 126 -3.18 -12.93 -11.61
CA TRP A 126 -2.84 -11.72 -12.34
C TRP A 126 -1.43 -11.78 -12.90
N THR A 127 -1.20 -11.07 -14.01
CA THR A 127 0.16 -10.79 -14.46
C THR A 127 0.86 -9.84 -13.50
N LEU A 128 2.19 -9.76 -13.58
CA LEU A 128 2.93 -8.83 -12.73
C LEU A 128 2.52 -7.37 -13.00
N ARG A 129 2.18 -7.04 -14.25
CA ARG A 129 1.67 -5.72 -14.59
C ARG A 129 0.33 -5.43 -13.93
N GLU A 130 -0.59 -6.40 -13.97
CA GLU A 130 -1.90 -6.25 -13.35
C GLU A 130 -1.78 -6.07 -11.83
N ILE A 131 -0.84 -6.78 -11.19
CA ILE A 131 -0.55 -6.59 -9.76
C ILE A 131 -0.04 -5.16 -9.49
N ALA A 132 0.89 -4.68 -10.31
CA ALA A 132 1.40 -3.32 -10.17
C ALA A 132 0.29 -2.28 -10.34
N ASP A 133 -0.56 -2.44 -11.35
CA ASP A 133 -1.69 -1.54 -11.58
C ASP A 133 -2.66 -1.55 -10.40
N HIS A 134 -2.96 -2.73 -9.85
CA HIS A 134 -3.78 -2.87 -8.65
C HIS A 134 -3.15 -2.14 -7.44
N LEU A 135 -1.84 -2.25 -7.26
CA LEU A 135 -1.14 -1.60 -6.15
C LEU A 135 -1.17 -0.08 -6.19
N THR A 136 -1.37 0.54 -7.36
CA THR A 136 -1.55 2.00 -7.41
C THR A 136 -2.79 2.44 -6.63
N GLY A 137 -3.71 1.52 -6.39
CA GLY A 137 -4.91 1.74 -5.58
C GLY A 137 -4.65 1.97 -4.08
N VAL A 138 -3.40 1.85 -3.60
CA VAL A 138 -3.07 2.21 -2.20
C VAL A 138 -3.38 3.67 -1.89
N ARG A 139 -3.45 4.53 -2.91
CA ARG A 139 -3.91 5.91 -2.79
C ARG A 139 -5.27 6.01 -2.10
N TRP A 140 -6.14 5.06 -2.37
CA TRP A 140 -7.48 5.05 -1.81
C TRP A 140 -7.46 5.10 -0.28
N TYR A 141 -6.54 4.37 0.35
CA TYR A 141 -6.44 4.36 1.82
C TYR A 141 -6.03 5.72 2.39
N ALA A 142 -5.06 6.38 1.77
CA ALA A 142 -4.63 7.71 2.19
C ALA A 142 -5.75 8.74 1.96
N ASP A 143 -6.45 8.62 0.82
CA ASP A 143 -7.51 9.54 0.44
C ASP A 143 -8.75 9.42 1.34
N GLN A 144 -8.94 8.29 2.05
CA GLN A 144 -10.01 8.16 3.04
C GLN A 144 -9.81 9.12 4.22
N VAL A 145 -8.58 9.23 4.72
CA VAL A 145 -8.25 10.24 5.73
C VAL A 145 -8.19 11.62 5.10
N GLY A 146 -7.62 11.70 3.92
CA GLY A 146 -7.52 12.92 3.14
C GLY A 146 -6.51 13.92 3.70
N ARG A 147 -6.43 15.07 3.06
CA ARG A 147 -5.58 16.18 3.52
C ARG A 147 -6.27 16.91 4.64
N LEU A 148 -5.57 17.05 5.77
CA LEU A 148 -6.09 17.71 6.97
C LEU A 148 -5.53 19.13 7.05
N ALA A 149 -6.40 20.10 7.38
CA ALA A 149 -5.99 21.46 7.65
C ALA A 149 -5.44 21.57 9.07
N PRO A 150 -4.39 22.41 9.31
CA PRO A 150 -3.87 22.63 10.64
C PRO A 150 -4.89 23.32 11.55
#